data_290f7ce7d30c52864eb45f1658476aee
#
_entry.id   290f7ce7d30c52864eb45f1658476aee
#
_cell.length_a   1.000
_cell.length_b   1.000
_cell.length_c   1.000
_cell.angle_alpha   90.00
_cell.angle_beta   90.00
_cell.angle_gamma   90.00
#
_symmetry.space_group_name_H-M   'P 1'
#
loop_
_entity.id
_entity.type
_entity.pdbx_description
1 polymer ?
#
loop_
_entity_poly.entity_id
_entity_poly.type
_entity_poly.pdbx_seq_one_letter_code
_entity_poly.pdbx_strand_id
1 'polypeptide(L)'
;MAPASSVKRRLLPLATLLVAAVLNPVGSFANPTGANVTGGAATVSGQGTSRVTIDQSSDRAFIEWNSFSVAKGESVRFNQPSASSVTANKVVGIAPSEILGAISANGRIILINPNGVFFGKGSTVDAAGLIATTLDLDKDSFLAGGKLKFTSASDRSASVVNEGTLTISDAGLGALVAPHVRNSGALVADLGTAVLASGKAFTVDFAGDGLITFALGEGIASTLVGADGQPLKAQVEQAGEITAGRVVLSAAAAREVVNQSVNVSGLVRAGSAGRNADGSISLRGSKSVAVESTAVLAAPAGSIVLDAESVKVAGNLFARSLQLTGDHVDVLTGASLSSDGGSILVGGDWQGSNGVRQAITTRLAAGATIDAGQGGKVVLWSDITNADSVTTVAGTVRAFGGRIETSGYLLELPGLVQAGAGGTWLIDPTNVTITTTSTTGTLPGDLANTGVTNIKAADIQAAVNSGSSVSIIATGTITQSTALAFAPATGLTGSLTLDTRTGTNASKITLAGITNSGAGTVNVSAYAAGVIATTAGITSSSGPINLILQSFNATNSSASGAIANVLLGAAVTTRGGYVILDGTGGTITGTS
;
A
#
# COMPACT_ATOMS: atom_id res chain seq x y z
N MET A 1 64.20 -88.90 10.81
CA MET A 1 63.29 -87.85 10.45
C MET A 1 62.79 -87.23 11.74
N ALA A 2 63.33 -86.10 12.15
CA ALA A 2 62.99 -85.41 13.36
C ALA A 2 62.30 -84.09 13.03
N PRO A 3 61.28 -83.64 13.77
CA PRO A 3 60.70 -82.32 13.56
C PRO A 3 61.37 -81.30 14.44
N ALA A 4 61.48 -80.11 13.87
CA ALA A 4 62.09 -78.92 14.45
C ALA A 4 61.26 -78.32 15.61
N SER A 5 61.92 -77.93 16.68
CA SER A 5 61.38 -77.24 17.85
C SER A 5 61.25 -75.76 17.57
N SER A 6 60.06 -75.22 17.75
CA SER A 6 59.79 -73.74 17.68
C SER A 6 59.98 -73.11 19.07
N VAL A 7 60.89 -72.17 19.14
CA VAL A 7 61.09 -71.30 20.32
C VAL A 7 60.09 -70.18 20.33
N LYS A 8 59.16 -70.17 21.30
CA LYS A 8 58.26 -69.04 21.53
C LYS A 8 58.97 -67.90 22.31
N ARG A 9 59.28 -66.83 21.68
CA ARG A 9 59.68 -65.58 22.36
C ARG A 9 58.44 -64.91 22.92
N ARG A 10 58.40 -64.68 24.24
CA ARG A 10 57.39 -63.87 24.91
C ARG A 10 57.83 -62.39 24.75
N LEU A 11 57.01 -61.59 24.06
CA LEU A 11 57.07 -60.14 24.07
C LEU A 11 56.26 -59.61 25.25
N LEU A 12 56.88 -58.85 26.15
CA LEU A 12 56.20 -57.99 27.16
C LEU A 12 55.49 -56.87 26.48
N PRO A 13 54.27 -56.48 26.90
CA PRO A 13 53.63 -55.30 26.38
C PRO A 13 54.23 -54.05 26.99
N LEU A 14 54.74 -53.15 26.15
CA LEU A 14 55.13 -51.79 26.51
C LEU A 14 53.83 -51.00 26.75
N ALA A 15 53.51 -50.65 28.00
CA ALA A 15 52.38 -49.79 28.30
C ALA A 15 52.72 -48.37 27.88
N THR A 16 52.20 -47.94 26.74
CA THR A 16 52.26 -46.53 26.29
C THR A 16 51.21 -45.75 27.08
N LEU A 17 51.66 -44.89 27.99
CA LEU A 17 50.83 -43.97 28.73
C LEU A 17 50.37 -42.84 27.76
N LEU A 18 49.15 -42.98 27.22
CA LEU A 18 48.52 -41.93 26.42
C LEU A 18 48.03 -40.84 27.39
N VAL A 19 48.79 -39.77 27.54
CA VAL A 19 48.32 -38.53 28.21
C VAL A 19 47.33 -37.89 27.25
N ALA A 20 46.03 -38.11 27.46
CA ALA A 20 44.97 -37.36 26.85
C ALA A 20 45.04 -35.93 27.38
N ALA A 21 45.69 -35.02 26.64
CA ALA A 21 45.54 -33.62 26.84
C ALA A 21 44.05 -33.27 26.59
N VAL A 22 43.32 -33.01 27.68
CA VAL A 22 41.99 -32.40 27.61
C VAL A 22 42.19 -31.02 27.05
N LEU A 23 42.14 -30.87 25.74
CA LEU A 23 41.94 -29.59 25.09
C LEU A 23 40.53 -29.15 25.47
N ASN A 24 40.41 -28.38 26.57
CA ASN A 24 39.23 -27.55 26.77
C ASN A 24 39.11 -26.69 25.53
N PRO A 25 38.00 -26.74 24.78
CA PRO A 25 37.80 -25.76 23.71
C PRO A 25 37.80 -24.38 24.40
N VAL A 26 38.87 -23.63 24.22
CA VAL A 26 38.86 -22.21 24.53
C VAL A 26 37.74 -21.65 23.67
N GLY A 27 36.62 -21.26 24.32
CA GLY A 27 35.49 -20.69 23.61
C GLY A 27 36.01 -19.55 22.75
N SER A 28 35.95 -19.71 21.44
CA SER A 28 36.32 -18.65 20.52
C SER A 28 35.25 -17.58 20.63
N PHE A 29 35.58 -16.48 21.30
CA PHE A 29 34.67 -15.32 21.31
C PHE A 29 34.56 -14.76 19.91
N ALA A 30 33.33 -14.51 19.47
CA ALA A 30 33.04 -13.95 18.15
C ALA A 30 32.84 -12.42 18.19
N ASN A 31 33.06 -11.79 19.36
CA ASN A 31 32.95 -10.34 19.54
C ASN A 31 33.82 -9.58 18.51
N PRO A 32 33.48 -8.32 18.19
CA PRO A 32 34.20 -7.51 17.22
C PRO A 32 35.71 -7.51 17.43
N THR A 33 36.47 -7.69 16.36
CA THR A 33 37.94 -7.80 16.39
C THR A 33 38.60 -6.80 15.45
N GLY A 34 39.85 -6.43 15.79
CA GLY A 34 40.67 -5.58 14.91
C GLY A 34 40.17 -4.15 14.82
N ALA A 35 39.72 -3.59 15.94
CA ALA A 35 39.27 -2.21 16.00
C ALA A 35 40.40 -1.24 15.64
N ASN A 36 40.13 -0.33 14.71
CA ASN A 36 40.98 0.78 14.33
C ASN A 36 40.14 2.06 14.27
N VAL A 37 40.33 2.96 15.24
CA VAL A 37 39.63 4.26 15.26
C VAL A 37 40.31 5.19 14.26
N THR A 38 39.67 5.39 13.11
CA THR A 38 40.22 6.17 11.99
C THR A 38 39.67 7.59 11.88
N GLY A 39 38.69 7.95 12.74
CA GLY A 39 38.12 9.29 12.82
C GLY A 39 37.38 9.54 14.12
N GLY A 40 37.42 10.78 14.61
CA GLY A 40 36.91 11.13 15.91
C GLY A 40 37.76 10.59 17.07
N ALA A 41 37.14 10.46 18.24
CA ALA A 41 37.82 9.96 19.47
C ALA A 41 36.96 8.90 20.16
N ALA A 42 37.49 7.68 20.24
CA ALA A 42 36.92 6.58 20.99
C ALA A 42 38.00 5.61 21.46
N THR A 43 37.74 4.89 22.56
CA THR A 43 38.57 3.79 23.04
C THR A 43 37.77 2.50 23.00
N VAL A 44 38.41 1.40 22.58
CA VAL A 44 37.80 0.08 22.50
C VAL A 44 38.49 -0.84 23.52
N SER A 45 37.71 -1.43 24.40
CA SER A 45 38.19 -2.34 25.43
C SER A 45 37.45 -3.68 25.39
N GLY A 46 38.04 -4.73 25.97
CA GLY A 46 37.41 -6.05 26.08
C GLY A 46 37.42 -6.88 24.78
N GLN A 47 38.18 -6.52 23.74
CA GLN A 47 38.33 -7.38 22.58
C GLN A 47 38.89 -8.76 22.97
N GLY A 48 38.32 -9.84 22.39
CA GLY A 48 38.69 -11.20 22.79
C GLY A 48 38.07 -11.71 24.10
N THR A 49 37.07 -10.97 24.63
CA THR A 49 36.26 -11.39 25.77
C THR A 49 34.77 -11.42 25.41
N SER A 50 33.90 -11.88 26.30
CA SER A 50 32.45 -11.89 26.10
C SER A 50 31.80 -10.48 26.10
N ARG A 51 32.56 -9.43 26.43
CA ARG A 51 32.04 -8.06 26.47
C ARG A 51 33.04 -7.09 25.85
N VAL A 52 32.63 -6.41 24.82
CA VAL A 52 33.37 -5.28 24.23
C VAL A 52 32.69 -3.98 24.58
N THR A 53 33.48 -3.00 25.00
CA THR A 53 33.00 -1.66 25.31
C THR A 53 33.72 -0.63 24.42
N ILE A 54 32.93 0.25 23.83
CA ILE A 54 33.39 1.39 23.06
C ILE A 54 33.03 2.67 23.80
N ASP A 55 34.04 3.34 24.35
CA ASP A 55 33.90 4.62 25.05
C ASP A 55 34.27 5.75 24.10
N GLN A 56 33.26 6.43 23.56
CA GLN A 56 33.40 7.54 22.61
C GLN A 56 33.36 8.86 23.36
N SER A 57 34.30 9.75 23.04
CA SER A 57 34.39 11.09 23.65
C SER A 57 34.09 12.24 22.65
N SER A 58 34.03 11.97 21.35
CA SER A 58 33.63 12.94 20.32
C SER A 58 32.19 12.70 19.88
N ASP A 59 31.51 13.69 19.28
CA ASP A 59 30.14 13.52 18.78
C ASP A 59 30.05 12.51 17.64
N ARG A 60 31.13 12.33 16.86
CA ARG A 60 31.24 11.35 15.78
C ARG A 60 32.53 10.55 15.93
N ALA A 61 32.42 9.24 15.78
CA ALA A 61 33.57 8.35 15.69
C ALA A 61 33.42 7.38 14.53
N PHE A 62 34.51 7.13 13.80
CA PHE A 62 34.57 6.17 12.72
C PHE A 62 35.56 5.07 13.09
N ILE A 63 35.06 3.84 13.18
CA ILE A 63 35.85 2.67 13.58
C ILE A 63 35.80 1.64 12.47
N GLU A 64 36.98 1.24 12.00
CA GLU A 64 37.13 0.12 11.09
C GLU A 64 37.38 -1.16 11.88
N TRP A 65 36.76 -2.25 11.44
CA TRP A 65 36.81 -3.55 12.11
C TRP A 65 37.24 -4.65 11.13
N ASN A 66 38.07 -5.58 11.57
CA ASN A 66 38.31 -6.80 10.80
C ASN A 66 37.07 -7.68 10.74
N SER A 67 36.35 -7.78 11.86
CA SER A 67 35.05 -8.45 11.96
C SER A 67 34.17 -7.75 12.99
N PHE A 68 32.87 -7.73 12.74
CA PHE A 68 31.88 -7.23 13.70
C PHE A 68 30.75 -8.27 13.84
N SER A 69 30.96 -9.25 14.71
CA SER A 69 29.98 -10.26 15.07
C SER A 69 29.84 -10.30 16.60
N VAL A 70 28.72 -10.80 17.10
CA VAL A 70 28.43 -10.90 18.55
C VAL A 70 27.79 -12.26 18.78
N ALA A 71 28.47 -13.19 19.40
CA ALA A 71 27.93 -14.53 19.66
C ALA A 71 26.85 -14.52 20.75
N LYS A 72 26.11 -15.61 20.85
CA LYS A 72 25.11 -15.79 21.90
C LYS A 72 25.78 -15.72 23.29
N GLY A 73 25.22 -14.86 24.14
CA GLY A 73 25.75 -14.59 25.47
C GLY A 73 26.86 -13.55 25.51
N GLU A 74 27.30 -13.03 24.38
CA GLU A 74 28.22 -11.91 24.26
C GLU A 74 27.51 -10.58 24.13
N SER A 75 28.24 -9.48 24.39
CA SER A 75 27.67 -8.13 24.28
C SER A 75 28.68 -7.09 23.81
N VAL A 76 28.13 -6.10 23.07
CA VAL A 76 28.86 -4.88 22.70
C VAL A 76 28.11 -3.68 23.27
N ARG A 77 28.83 -2.81 23.96
CA ARG A 77 28.29 -1.59 24.55
C ARG A 77 28.98 -0.36 24.02
N PHE A 78 28.19 0.60 23.60
CA PHE A 78 28.64 1.94 23.19
C PHE A 78 28.24 2.94 24.26
N ASN A 79 29.25 3.60 24.87
CA ASN A 79 29.08 4.74 25.73
C ASN A 79 29.44 5.98 24.92
N GLN A 80 28.45 6.76 24.59
CA GLN A 80 28.57 7.92 23.69
C GLN A 80 28.25 9.21 24.47
N PRO A 81 28.76 10.39 24.05
CA PRO A 81 28.52 11.66 24.77
C PRO A 81 27.04 12.02 24.90
N SER A 82 26.20 11.67 23.92
CA SER A 82 24.76 12.00 23.89
C SER A 82 23.96 11.04 23.03
N ALA A 83 22.63 11.12 23.10
CA ALA A 83 21.72 10.38 22.23
C ALA A 83 21.84 10.79 20.74
N SER A 84 22.39 11.97 20.45
CA SER A 84 22.65 12.43 19.08
C SER A 84 24.03 12.06 18.55
N SER A 85 24.94 11.62 19.41
CA SER A 85 26.27 11.17 19.00
C SER A 85 26.19 9.93 18.12
N VAL A 86 27.10 9.79 17.16
CA VAL A 86 27.06 8.71 16.15
C VAL A 86 28.37 7.96 16.09
N THR A 87 28.34 6.63 16.17
CA THR A 87 29.48 5.76 15.88
C THR A 87 29.25 5.02 14.56
N ALA A 88 30.07 5.26 13.56
CA ALA A 88 30.11 4.46 12.33
C ALA A 88 31.08 3.29 12.51
N ASN A 89 30.57 2.07 12.36
CA ASN A 89 31.32 0.82 12.47
C ASN A 89 31.38 0.17 11.09
N LYS A 90 32.53 0.25 10.42
CA LYS A 90 32.73 -0.32 9.09
C LYS A 90 33.57 -1.59 9.16
N VAL A 91 33.03 -2.69 8.68
CA VAL A 91 33.75 -3.94 8.53
C VAL A 91 34.56 -3.90 7.24
N VAL A 92 35.87 -4.08 7.37
CA VAL A 92 36.83 -4.14 6.25
C VAL A 92 37.22 -5.57 5.88
N GLY A 93 36.91 -6.56 6.75
CA GLY A 93 37.12 -7.97 6.47
C GLY A 93 36.09 -8.53 5.48
N ILE A 94 36.21 -9.83 5.19
CA ILE A 94 35.41 -10.51 4.15
C ILE A 94 34.19 -11.28 4.68
N ALA A 95 34.06 -11.43 5.99
CA ALA A 95 32.96 -12.17 6.62
C ALA A 95 31.74 -11.27 6.83
N PRO A 96 30.49 -11.78 6.73
CA PRO A 96 29.31 -11.08 7.15
C PRO A 96 29.32 -10.83 8.66
N SER A 97 28.52 -9.89 9.13
CA SER A 97 28.29 -9.65 10.55
C SER A 97 27.15 -10.54 11.04
N GLU A 98 27.43 -11.39 12.04
CA GLU A 98 26.45 -12.25 12.70
C GLU A 98 26.22 -11.75 14.12
N ILE A 99 25.08 -11.14 14.38
CA ILE A 99 24.69 -10.62 15.69
C ILE A 99 23.70 -11.60 16.32
N LEU A 100 24.22 -12.44 17.25
CA LEU A 100 23.44 -13.44 17.99
C LEU A 100 23.32 -13.08 19.47
N GLY A 101 24.07 -12.08 19.93
CA GLY A 101 24.10 -11.55 21.30
C GLY A 101 23.44 -10.17 21.40
N ALA A 102 23.95 -9.34 22.31
CA ALA A 102 23.37 -8.04 22.63
C ALA A 102 24.26 -6.88 22.17
N ILE A 103 23.64 -5.85 21.58
CA ILE A 103 24.26 -4.56 21.32
C ILE A 103 23.47 -3.48 22.07
N SER A 104 24.17 -2.60 22.82
CA SER A 104 23.54 -1.48 23.49
C SER A 104 24.29 -0.17 23.24
N ALA A 105 23.56 0.93 23.06
CA ALA A 105 24.12 2.26 22.87
C ALA A 105 23.18 3.33 23.43
N ASN A 106 23.74 4.33 24.09
CA ASN A 106 22.97 5.51 24.46
C ASN A 106 22.87 6.56 23.34
N GLY A 107 23.59 6.37 22.24
CA GLY A 107 23.54 7.19 21.02
C GLY A 107 23.20 6.35 19.79
N ARG A 108 23.59 6.83 18.62
CA ARG A 108 23.29 6.24 17.32
C ARG A 108 24.43 5.36 16.81
N ILE A 109 24.09 4.22 16.23
CA ILE A 109 25.03 3.26 15.64
C ILE A 109 24.77 3.15 14.15
N ILE A 110 25.84 3.18 13.37
CA ILE A 110 25.83 2.77 11.96
C ILE A 110 26.70 1.51 11.86
N LEU A 111 26.13 0.40 11.40
CA LEU A 111 26.83 -0.85 11.13
C LEU A 111 26.89 -1.06 9.62
N ILE A 112 28.10 -1.01 9.06
CA ILE A 112 28.36 -1.13 7.64
C ILE A 112 29.13 -2.42 7.40
N ASN A 113 28.55 -3.38 6.68
CA ASN A 113 29.27 -4.55 6.24
C ASN A 113 28.88 -4.92 4.80
N PRO A 114 29.77 -4.70 3.82
CA PRO A 114 29.51 -5.03 2.41
C PRO A 114 29.21 -6.51 2.15
N ASN A 115 29.52 -7.40 3.10
CA ASN A 115 29.29 -8.84 2.97
C ASN A 115 27.96 -9.30 3.58
N GLY A 116 27.21 -8.39 4.25
CA GLY A 116 25.93 -8.67 4.86
C GLY A 116 25.89 -8.46 6.35
N VAL A 117 24.67 -8.26 6.88
CA VAL A 117 24.40 -8.15 8.32
C VAL A 117 23.23 -9.04 8.68
N PHE A 118 23.42 -9.92 9.65
CA PHE A 118 22.41 -10.82 10.17
C PHE A 118 22.20 -10.62 11.67
N PHE A 119 21.01 -10.21 12.08
CA PHE A 119 20.56 -10.21 13.47
C PHE A 119 19.76 -11.49 13.68
N GLY A 120 20.36 -12.45 14.39
CA GLY A 120 19.77 -13.77 14.56
C GLY A 120 18.71 -13.82 15.66
N LYS A 121 17.98 -14.91 15.69
CA LYS A 121 16.90 -15.13 16.66
C LYS A 121 17.40 -15.05 18.10
N GLY A 122 16.77 -14.18 18.89
CA GLY A 122 17.13 -13.90 20.29
C GLY A 122 18.22 -12.86 20.48
N SER A 123 18.80 -12.29 19.42
CA SER A 123 19.64 -11.12 19.52
C SER A 123 18.83 -9.88 19.88
N THR A 124 19.48 -8.94 20.55
CA THR A 124 18.87 -7.66 20.93
C THR A 124 19.78 -6.49 20.55
N VAL A 125 19.20 -5.45 19.98
CA VAL A 125 19.85 -4.15 19.81
C VAL A 125 18.98 -3.11 20.51
N ASP A 126 19.59 -2.31 21.38
CA ASP A 126 18.94 -1.19 22.05
C ASP A 126 19.81 0.06 21.85
N ALA A 127 19.30 1.04 21.09
CA ALA A 127 20.06 2.22 20.70
C ALA A 127 19.16 3.44 20.48
N ALA A 128 19.73 4.65 20.58
CA ALA A 128 19.02 5.87 20.19
C ALA A 128 18.76 5.95 18.68
N GLY A 129 19.53 5.21 17.87
CA GLY A 129 19.30 5.03 16.46
C GLY A 129 20.19 3.93 15.89
N LEU A 130 19.70 3.23 14.87
CA LEU A 130 20.42 2.16 14.18
C LEU A 130 20.28 2.32 12.68
N ILE A 131 21.42 2.29 11.98
CA ILE A 131 21.45 2.02 10.53
C ILE A 131 22.29 0.77 10.34
N ALA A 132 21.71 -0.29 9.79
CA ALA A 132 22.44 -1.48 9.35
C ALA A 132 22.39 -1.54 7.82
N THR A 133 23.56 -1.61 7.19
CA THR A 133 23.64 -1.50 5.74
C THR A 133 24.82 -2.26 5.15
N THR A 134 24.68 -2.66 3.87
CA THR A 134 25.76 -3.19 3.05
C THR A 134 26.40 -2.14 2.16
N LEU A 135 25.87 -0.90 2.19
CA LEU A 135 26.38 0.22 1.41
C LEU A 135 27.47 0.97 2.18
N ASP A 136 28.46 1.48 1.46
CA ASP A 136 29.59 2.19 2.02
C ASP A 136 29.26 3.66 2.33
N LEU A 137 29.94 4.20 3.34
CA LEU A 137 29.82 5.58 3.80
C LEU A 137 31.20 6.26 3.68
N ASP A 138 31.24 7.40 3.02
CA ASP A 138 32.44 8.22 2.97
C ASP A 138 32.78 8.80 4.35
N LYS A 139 33.97 8.45 4.85
CA LYS A 139 34.42 8.82 6.20
C LYS A 139 34.58 10.32 6.38
N ASP A 140 35.12 11.03 5.42
CA ASP A 140 35.41 12.46 5.57
C ASP A 140 34.09 13.25 5.57
N SER A 141 33.15 12.88 4.69
CA SER A 141 31.80 13.41 4.69
C SER A 141 31.05 13.11 6.00
N PHE A 142 31.21 11.89 6.55
CA PHE A 142 30.64 11.52 7.83
C PHE A 142 31.18 12.39 8.97
N LEU A 143 32.50 12.61 9.04
CA LEU A 143 33.14 13.40 10.10
C LEU A 143 32.83 14.90 10.00
N ALA A 144 32.67 15.41 8.76
CA ALA A 144 32.31 16.80 8.51
C ALA A 144 30.87 17.14 8.95
N GLY A 145 30.02 16.16 9.14
CA GLY A 145 28.60 16.35 9.52
C GLY A 145 27.68 16.57 8.31
N GLY A 146 26.41 16.87 8.59
CA GLY A 146 25.40 17.04 7.56
C GLY A 146 24.79 15.72 7.06
N LYS A 147 24.38 15.72 5.79
CA LYS A 147 23.70 14.56 5.17
C LYS A 147 24.68 13.43 4.93
N LEU A 148 24.33 12.24 5.40
CA LEU A 148 25.12 11.02 5.20
C LEU A 148 24.69 10.35 3.89
N LYS A 149 25.61 10.26 2.95
CA LYS A 149 25.38 9.60 1.66
C LYS A 149 26.02 8.22 1.68
N PHE A 150 25.19 7.20 1.44
CA PHE A 150 25.62 5.82 1.32
C PHE A 150 25.54 5.39 -0.14
N THR A 151 26.54 4.69 -0.63
CA THR A 151 26.60 4.20 -2.01
C THR A 151 27.15 2.79 -2.05
N SER A 152 26.69 1.98 -2.99
CA SER A 152 27.25 0.65 -3.20
C SER A 152 28.57 0.74 -3.97
N ALA A 153 29.62 0.14 -3.44
CA ALA A 153 30.91 0.03 -4.12
C ALA A 153 30.96 -1.16 -5.10
N SER A 154 29.97 -2.04 -5.10
CA SER A 154 29.95 -3.25 -5.92
C SER A 154 28.53 -3.75 -6.18
N ASP A 155 28.34 -4.54 -7.24
CA ASP A 155 27.08 -5.23 -7.56
C ASP A 155 26.83 -6.49 -6.70
N ARG A 156 27.43 -6.59 -5.51
CA ARG A 156 27.22 -7.72 -4.60
C ARG A 156 25.78 -7.74 -4.10
N SER A 157 25.18 -8.92 -4.07
CA SER A 157 23.82 -9.17 -3.59
C SER A 157 23.75 -9.43 -2.07
N ALA A 158 24.58 -8.76 -1.28
CA ALA A 158 24.57 -8.93 0.17
C ALA A 158 23.27 -8.39 0.78
N SER A 159 22.83 -9.00 1.88
CA SER A 159 21.55 -8.71 2.52
C SER A 159 21.70 -8.18 3.94
N VAL A 160 20.66 -7.47 4.40
CA VAL A 160 20.43 -7.21 5.82
C VAL A 160 19.18 -7.98 6.25
N VAL A 161 19.37 -8.87 7.22
CA VAL A 161 18.29 -9.75 7.73
C VAL A 161 18.15 -9.56 9.23
N ASN A 162 16.91 -9.32 9.68
CA ASN A 162 16.58 -9.29 11.10
C ASN A 162 15.63 -10.44 11.48
N GLU A 163 16.06 -11.26 12.44
CA GLU A 163 15.26 -12.27 13.16
C GLU A 163 15.24 -12.00 14.68
N GLY A 164 15.98 -10.98 15.13
CA GLY A 164 16.09 -10.54 16.52
C GLY A 164 15.09 -9.44 16.87
N THR A 165 15.41 -8.72 17.96
CA THR A 165 14.65 -7.56 18.40
C THR A 165 15.53 -6.31 18.34
N LEU A 166 15.12 -5.35 17.53
CA LEU A 166 15.78 -4.06 17.37
C LEU A 166 14.88 -2.99 18.03
N THR A 167 15.35 -2.40 19.13
CA THR A 167 14.63 -1.35 19.86
C THR A 167 15.35 -0.03 19.65
N ILE A 168 14.62 0.94 19.13
CA ILE A 168 15.10 2.30 18.88
C ILE A 168 14.38 3.22 19.85
N SER A 169 15.13 3.96 20.64
CA SER A 169 14.55 4.88 21.60
C SER A 169 13.86 6.06 20.91
N ASP A 170 13.10 6.83 21.69
CA ASP A 170 12.19 7.88 21.26
C ASP A 170 12.74 8.78 20.17
N ALA A 171 11.91 8.97 19.12
CA ALA A 171 12.19 9.80 17.95
C ALA A 171 13.43 9.39 17.12
N GLY A 172 13.99 8.20 17.35
CA GLY A 172 15.13 7.67 16.63
C GLY A 172 14.79 7.08 15.25
N LEU A 173 15.84 6.70 14.51
CA LEU A 173 15.74 5.98 13.25
C LEU A 173 16.21 4.55 13.42
N GLY A 174 15.36 3.59 13.03
CA GLY A 174 15.75 2.21 12.78
C GLY A 174 15.72 1.92 11.28
N ALA A 175 16.89 1.80 10.64
CA ALA A 175 16.97 1.60 9.20
C ALA A 175 17.77 0.35 8.84
N LEU A 176 17.18 -0.52 8.03
CA LEU A 176 17.82 -1.66 7.41
C LEU A 176 17.86 -1.40 5.90
N VAL A 177 19.06 -1.29 5.32
CA VAL A 177 19.23 -0.87 3.92
C VAL A 177 20.26 -1.75 3.21
N ALA A 178 19.84 -2.45 2.18
CA ALA A 178 20.71 -3.33 1.38
C ALA A 178 20.04 -3.64 0.03
N PRO A 179 20.73 -4.30 -0.92
CA PRO A 179 20.09 -4.88 -2.10
C PRO A 179 18.91 -5.79 -1.79
N HIS A 180 18.99 -6.56 -0.70
CA HIS A 180 17.87 -7.34 -0.15
C HIS A 180 17.76 -7.10 1.36
N VAL A 181 16.54 -6.82 1.82
CA VAL A 181 16.23 -6.60 3.23
C VAL A 181 15.08 -7.50 3.66
N ARG A 182 15.28 -8.22 4.75
CA ARG A 182 14.23 -9.04 5.36
C ARG A 182 14.12 -8.76 6.85
N ASN A 183 12.91 -8.50 7.31
CA ASN A 183 12.57 -8.47 8.72
C ASN A 183 11.57 -9.61 9.04
N SER A 184 12.00 -10.59 9.80
CA SER A 184 11.16 -11.64 10.37
C SER A 184 11.20 -11.64 11.90
N GLY A 185 11.95 -10.70 12.51
CA GLY A 185 11.97 -10.38 13.94
C GLY A 185 11.09 -9.19 14.27
N ALA A 186 11.51 -8.40 15.28
CA ALA A 186 10.84 -7.19 15.69
C ALA A 186 11.71 -5.95 15.47
N LEU A 187 11.11 -4.87 14.97
CA LEU A 187 11.69 -3.53 14.90
C LEU A 187 10.74 -2.55 15.58
N VAL A 188 11.16 -2.03 16.72
CA VAL A 188 10.37 -1.14 17.58
C VAL A 188 11.00 0.24 17.63
N ALA A 189 10.26 1.26 17.20
CA ALA A 189 10.66 2.67 17.21
C ALA A 189 9.43 3.54 17.49
N ASP A 190 8.82 3.38 18.66
CA ASP A 190 7.45 3.84 18.99
C ASP A 190 7.15 5.30 18.63
N LEU A 191 8.09 6.22 18.85
CA LEU A 191 7.95 7.63 18.51
C LEU A 191 8.86 8.04 17.34
N GLY A 192 9.54 7.08 16.71
CA GLY A 192 10.53 7.29 15.68
C GLY A 192 10.11 6.78 14.30
N THR A 193 11.10 6.52 13.49
CA THR A 193 10.91 6.05 12.12
C THR A 193 11.57 4.68 11.93
N ALA A 194 10.82 3.73 11.39
CA ALA A 194 11.32 2.43 10.93
C ALA A 194 11.41 2.41 9.40
N VAL A 195 12.56 1.99 8.88
CA VAL A 195 12.80 1.92 7.44
C VAL A 195 13.36 0.57 7.05
N LEU A 196 12.74 -0.09 6.07
CA LEU A 196 13.33 -1.18 5.31
C LEU A 196 13.43 -0.72 3.86
N ALA A 197 14.65 -0.65 3.33
CA ALA A 197 14.83 -0.11 2.00
C ALA A 197 15.83 -0.89 1.16
N SER A 198 15.52 -1.04 -0.12
CA SER A 198 16.39 -1.65 -1.11
C SER A 198 16.77 -0.65 -2.20
N GLY A 199 18.07 -0.54 -2.46
CA GLY A 199 18.62 0.37 -3.48
C GLY A 199 20.15 0.37 -3.47
N LYS A 200 20.77 1.04 -4.46
CA LYS A 200 22.23 1.19 -4.59
C LYS A 200 22.79 2.41 -3.89
N ALA A 201 21.93 3.34 -3.50
CA ALA A 201 22.32 4.55 -2.79
C ALA A 201 21.16 5.06 -1.92
N PHE A 202 21.47 5.67 -0.78
CA PHE A 202 20.51 6.40 0.04
C PHE A 202 21.18 7.55 0.78
N THR A 203 20.40 8.51 1.23
CA THR A 203 20.88 9.66 2.00
C THR A 203 20.08 9.80 3.29
N VAL A 204 20.77 10.04 4.39
CA VAL A 204 20.17 10.27 5.71
C VAL A 204 20.60 11.64 6.21
N ASP A 205 19.64 12.44 6.65
CA ASP A 205 19.88 13.73 7.31
C ASP A 205 19.59 13.62 8.81
N PHE A 206 20.65 13.60 9.63
CA PHE A 206 20.52 13.63 11.08
C PHE A 206 20.56 15.03 11.69
N ALA A 207 20.95 16.04 10.89
CA ALA A 207 21.24 17.39 11.38
C ALA A 207 20.12 18.41 11.10
N GLY A 208 19.12 18.04 10.31
CA GLY A 208 17.99 18.91 9.97
C GLY A 208 16.91 18.96 11.06
N ASP A 209 15.72 19.24 10.66
CA ASP A 209 14.49 19.29 11.49
C ASP A 209 14.05 17.93 12.05
N GLY A 210 14.93 16.93 12.03
CA GLY A 210 14.65 15.56 12.43
C GLY A 210 13.90 14.76 11.34
N LEU A 211 13.62 15.35 10.20
CA LEU A 211 13.10 14.67 9.02
C LEU A 211 14.23 13.87 8.36
N ILE A 212 14.14 12.56 8.48
CA ILE A 212 15.02 11.66 7.78
C ILE A 212 14.51 11.54 6.36
N THR A 213 15.17 12.21 5.42
CA THR A 213 14.83 12.10 4.01
C THR A 213 15.53 10.91 3.41
N PHE A 214 14.80 9.83 3.18
CA PHE A 214 15.25 8.72 2.37
C PHE A 214 15.02 9.06 0.90
N ALA A 215 16.07 9.49 0.21
CA ALA A 215 16.07 9.47 -1.24
C ALA A 215 16.75 8.15 -1.65
N LEU A 216 15.99 7.17 -2.07
CA LEU A 216 16.54 6.00 -2.73
C LEU A 216 17.12 6.44 -4.07
N GLY A 217 18.42 6.23 -4.23
CA GLY A 217 19.12 6.52 -5.46
C GLY A 217 18.84 5.48 -6.56
N GLU A 218 19.87 5.06 -7.26
CA GLU A 218 19.75 4.11 -8.36
C GLU A 218 19.16 2.77 -7.95
N GLY A 219 18.29 2.23 -8.81
CA GLY A 219 17.70 0.92 -8.65
C GLY A 219 18.70 -0.23 -8.88
N ILE A 220 18.39 -1.40 -8.32
CA ILE A 220 19.17 -2.62 -8.51
C ILE A 220 18.89 -3.16 -9.90
N ALA A 221 19.95 -3.35 -10.69
CA ALA A 221 19.85 -3.81 -12.08
C ALA A 221 20.12 -5.32 -12.25
N SER A 222 20.59 -6.02 -11.20
CA SER A 222 20.90 -7.45 -11.24
C SER A 222 19.83 -8.29 -10.55
N THR A 223 19.58 -9.51 -11.05
CA THR A 223 18.72 -10.47 -10.37
C THR A 223 19.34 -10.84 -9.03
N LEU A 224 18.60 -10.63 -7.95
CA LEU A 224 19.01 -11.03 -6.62
C LEU A 224 18.77 -12.54 -6.45
N VAL A 225 19.76 -13.23 -5.93
CA VAL A 225 19.72 -14.67 -5.70
C VAL A 225 19.88 -14.93 -4.21
N GLY A 226 19.04 -15.76 -3.64
CA GLY A 226 19.13 -16.18 -2.25
C GLY A 226 20.35 -17.07 -1.98
N ALA A 227 20.60 -17.39 -0.72
CA ALA A 227 21.68 -18.31 -0.33
C ALA A 227 21.50 -19.72 -0.91
N ASP A 228 20.28 -20.08 -1.31
CA ASP A 228 19.90 -21.32 -1.99
C ASP A 228 20.09 -21.29 -3.52
N GLY A 229 20.60 -20.17 -4.06
CA GLY A 229 20.80 -19.97 -5.50
C GLY A 229 19.53 -19.65 -6.29
N GLN A 230 18.37 -19.49 -5.60
CA GLN A 230 17.12 -19.16 -6.27
C GLN A 230 16.88 -17.64 -6.32
N PRO A 231 16.21 -17.11 -7.36
CA PRO A 231 15.84 -15.71 -7.42
C PRO A 231 14.97 -15.32 -6.21
N LEU A 232 15.29 -14.21 -5.55
CA LEU A 232 14.50 -13.69 -4.43
C LEU A 232 13.13 -13.22 -4.93
N LYS A 233 12.09 -13.47 -4.13
CA LYS A 233 10.72 -13.09 -4.47
C LYS A 233 10.51 -11.59 -4.38
N ALA A 234 11.11 -10.94 -3.36
CA ALA A 234 11.02 -9.51 -3.14
C ALA A 234 12.37 -8.93 -2.72
N GLN A 235 12.57 -7.65 -2.97
CA GLN A 235 13.74 -6.92 -2.50
C GLN A 235 13.59 -6.51 -1.03
N VAL A 236 12.38 -6.17 -0.61
CA VAL A 236 12.02 -5.88 0.78
C VAL A 236 10.95 -6.84 1.23
N GLU A 237 11.27 -7.65 2.24
CA GLU A 237 10.37 -8.63 2.85
C GLU A 237 10.10 -8.27 4.31
N GLN A 238 8.85 -8.00 4.64
CA GLN A 238 8.37 -7.74 6.00
C GLN A 238 7.46 -8.89 6.44
N ALA A 239 8.01 -9.82 7.20
CA ALA A 239 7.30 -11.00 7.71
C ALA A 239 7.09 -11.00 9.23
N GLY A 240 7.89 -10.20 9.97
CA GLY A 240 7.83 -10.07 11.42
C GLY A 240 6.93 -8.92 11.88
N GLU A 241 7.38 -8.18 12.90
CA GLU A 241 6.65 -7.05 13.48
C GLU A 241 7.44 -5.75 13.30
N ILE A 242 6.74 -4.67 12.92
CA ILE A 242 7.23 -3.29 13.00
C ILE A 242 6.22 -2.47 13.77
N THR A 243 6.69 -1.79 14.82
CA THR A 243 5.93 -0.76 15.54
C THR A 243 6.74 0.52 15.57
N ALA A 244 6.22 1.61 14.99
CA ALA A 244 6.93 2.88 14.89
C ALA A 244 5.97 4.08 14.84
N GLY A 245 6.49 5.29 15.00
CA GLY A 245 5.75 6.51 14.71
C GLY A 245 5.49 6.67 13.21
N ARG A 246 6.49 6.33 12.39
CA ARG A 246 6.42 6.29 10.92
C ARG A 246 7.06 5.02 10.38
N VAL A 247 6.46 4.40 9.37
CA VAL A 247 7.04 3.22 8.70
C VAL A 247 7.21 3.49 7.21
N VAL A 248 8.39 3.18 6.69
CA VAL A 248 8.71 3.29 5.26
C VAL A 248 9.29 1.96 4.77
N LEU A 249 8.60 1.30 3.86
CA LEU A 249 9.11 0.14 3.13
C LEU A 249 9.27 0.57 1.67
N SER A 250 10.50 0.52 1.15
CA SER A 250 10.76 1.04 -0.18
C SER A 250 11.77 0.20 -0.94
N ALA A 251 11.48 -0.06 -2.21
CA ALA A 251 12.36 -0.78 -3.09
C ALA A 251 12.42 -0.15 -4.49
N ALA A 252 13.63 0.21 -4.92
CA ALA A 252 13.91 0.61 -6.29
C ALA A 252 14.52 -0.57 -7.05
N ALA A 253 13.89 -1.00 -8.14
CA ALA A 253 14.41 -2.03 -9.03
C ALA A 253 14.38 -1.54 -10.47
N ALA A 254 15.35 -1.97 -11.27
CA ALA A 254 15.19 -1.98 -12.71
C ALA A 254 14.13 -3.03 -13.07
N ARG A 255 13.37 -2.79 -14.16
CA ARG A 255 12.35 -3.76 -14.63
C ARG A 255 12.97 -5.15 -14.76
N GLU A 256 12.25 -6.19 -14.31
CA GLU A 256 12.55 -7.61 -14.47
C GLU A 256 13.57 -8.26 -13.50
N VAL A 257 14.03 -7.54 -12.46
CA VAL A 257 15.00 -8.09 -11.51
C VAL A 257 14.39 -9.01 -10.45
N VAL A 258 13.16 -8.74 -10.03
CA VAL A 258 12.41 -9.53 -9.03
C VAL A 258 10.92 -9.57 -9.38
N ASN A 259 10.21 -10.59 -8.86
CA ASN A 259 8.77 -10.70 -9.05
C ASN A 259 7.99 -9.65 -8.25
N GLN A 260 8.49 -9.26 -7.08
CA GLN A 260 7.90 -8.26 -6.20
C GLN A 260 8.97 -7.29 -5.72
N SER A 261 8.66 -6.00 -5.66
CA SER A 261 9.57 -5.02 -5.08
C SER A 261 9.46 -5.01 -3.55
N VAL A 262 8.24 -4.95 -3.04
CA VAL A 262 7.94 -4.99 -1.59
C VAL A 262 6.91 -6.08 -1.33
N ASN A 263 7.18 -6.96 -0.36
CA ASN A 263 6.24 -7.96 0.12
C ASN A 263 6.04 -7.84 1.63
N VAL A 264 4.79 -7.77 2.08
CA VAL A 264 4.41 -7.67 3.48
C VAL A 264 3.49 -8.84 3.83
N SER A 265 3.93 -9.67 4.78
CA SER A 265 3.13 -10.77 5.35
C SER A 265 2.98 -10.69 6.86
N GLY A 266 3.68 -9.73 7.50
CA GLY A 266 3.70 -9.53 8.94
C GLY A 266 2.84 -8.36 9.41
N LEU A 267 3.08 -7.95 10.66
CA LEU A 267 2.37 -6.85 11.33
C LEU A 267 3.15 -5.54 11.19
N VAL A 268 2.46 -4.48 10.76
CA VAL A 268 3.02 -3.13 10.68
C VAL A 268 2.06 -2.15 11.35
N ARG A 269 2.55 -1.43 12.37
CA ARG A 269 1.78 -0.42 13.11
C ARG A 269 2.49 0.93 13.08
N ALA A 270 1.73 2.00 12.83
CA ALA A 270 2.22 3.36 12.92
C ALA A 270 1.33 4.19 13.86
N GLY A 271 1.95 4.85 14.83
CA GLY A 271 1.31 5.76 15.76
C GLY A 271 1.58 7.23 15.42
N SER A 272 0.74 8.15 15.91
CA SER A 272 0.87 9.60 15.66
C SER A 272 1.36 10.41 16.85
N ALA A 273 1.82 9.78 17.92
CA ALA A 273 2.25 10.43 19.16
C ALA A 273 3.78 10.57 19.19
N GLY A 274 4.33 11.68 18.71
CA GLY A 274 5.76 11.94 18.76
C GLY A 274 6.25 12.93 17.72
N ARG A 275 7.46 13.45 17.88
CA ARG A 275 8.01 14.54 17.06
C ARG A 275 8.17 14.17 15.57
N ASN A 276 8.44 12.90 15.24
CA ASN A 276 8.56 12.37 13.88
C ASN A 276 7.46 11.34 13.56
N ALA A 277 6.47 11.21 14.44
CA ALA A 277 5.37 10.27 14.35
C ALA A 277 4.19 10.95 13.64
N ASP A 278 4.04 10.76 12.36
CA ASP A 278 2.88 11.22 11.58
C ASP A 278 1.80 10.13 11.46
N GLY A 279 2.02 8.97 12.08
CA GLY A 279 1.13 7.82 12.00
C GLY A 279 1.05 7.25 10.59
N SER A 280 2.08 7.40 9.76
CA SER A 280 2.04 6.96 8.38
C SER A 280 2.76 5.64 8.14
N ILE A 281 2.21 4.85 7.22
CA ILE A 281 2.84 3.67 6.61
C ILE A 281 2.93 3.93 5.11
N SER A 282 4.14 3.89 4.56
CA SER A 282 4.37 4.06 3.14
C SER A 282 5.09 2.85 2.56
N LEU A 283 4.45 2.17 1.61
CA LEU A 283 5.01 1.06 0.85
C LEU A 283 5.16 1.51 -0.60
N ARG A 284 6.40 1.59 -1.08
CA ARG A 284 6.70 2.02 -2.45
C ARG A 284 7.57 1.01 -3.16
N GLY A 285 7.12 0.55 -4.32
CA GLY A 285 7.86 -0.38 -5.16
C GLY A 285 7.91 0.12 -6.60
N SER A 286 9.03 -0.08 -7.30
CA SER A 286 9.09 0.27 -8.73
C SER A 286 8.23 -0.65 -9.60
N LYS A 287 8.12 -1.93 -9.23
CA LYS A 287 7.35 -2.94 -9.98
C LYS A 287 6.08 -3.33 -9.25
N SER A 288 6.18 -3.85 -8.04
CA SER A 288 5.01 -4.27 -7.30
C SER A 288 5.12 -4.11 -5.80
N VAL A 289 3.97 -3.89 -5.17
CA VAL A 289 3.75 -3.97 -3.73
C VAL A 289 2.71 -5.06 -3.50
N ALA A 290 3.05 -6.06 -2.69
CA ALA A 290 2.16 -7.12 -2.28
C ALA A 290 1.94 -7.10 -0.76
N VAL A 291 0.67 -7.12 -0.34
CA VAL A 291 0.25 -7.28 1.06
C VAL A 291 -0.47 -8.61 1.15
N GLU A 292 0.17 -9.58 1.77
CA GLU A 292 -0.30 -10.96 1.87
C GLU A 292 -1.49 -11.09 2.83
N SER A 293 -2.22 -12.19 2.75
CA SER A 293 -3.45 -12.42 3.52
C SER A 293 -3.25 -12.44 5.05
N THR A 294 -2.04 -12.74 5.52
CA THR A 294 -1.67 -12.70 6.95
C THR A 294 -1.28 -11.31 7.44
N ALA A 295 -1.05 -10.38 6.53
CA ALA A 295 -0.56 -9.04 6.88
C ALA A 295 -1.63 -8.16 7.51
N VAL A 296 -1.20 -7.38 8.50
CA VAL A 296 -2.02 -6.32 9.12
C VAL A 296 -1.21 -5.02 9.11
N LEU A 297 -1.74 -4.01 8.42
CA LEU A 297 -1.19 -2.66 8.42
C LEU A 297 -2.15 -1.73 9.16
N ALA A 298 -1.71 -1.10 10.23
CA ALA A 298 -2.55 -0.25 11.07
C ALA A 298 -1.93 1.12 11.34
N ALA A 299 -2.61 2.16 10.90
CA ALA A 299 -2.29 3.57 11.15
C ALA A 299 -3.58 4.35 11.53
N PRO A 300 -4.18 4.07 12.71
CA PRO A 300 -5.55 4.49 13.03
C PRO A 300 -5.80 5.99 12.91
N ALA A 301 -4.88 6.83 13.33
CA ALA A 301 -4.98 8.28 13.25
C ALA A 301 -4.29 8.88 12.01
N GLY A 302 -3.58 8.06 11.23
CA GLY A 302 -2.73 8.49 10.14
C GLY A 302 -3.13 7.95 8.78
N SER A 303 -2.13 7.64 7.96
CA SER A 303 -2.32 7.23 6.58
C SER A 303 -1.56 5.96 6.21
N ILE A 304 -2.10 5.20 5.28
CA ILE A 304 -1.39 4.12 4.60
C ILE A 304 -1.38 4.44 3.10
N VAL A 305 -0.17 4.48 2.52
CA VAL A 305 0.03 4.72 1.09
C VAL A 305 0.76 3.54 0.47
N LEU A 306 0.17 2.93 -0.53
CA LEU A 306 0.77 1.90 -1.37
C LEU A 306 0.89 2.45 -2.79
N ASP A 307 2.10 2.38 -3.36
CA ASP A 307 2.37 2.89 -4.70
C ASP A 307 3.37 2.02 -5.45
N ALA A 308 2.98 1.49 -6.62
CA ALA A 308 3.83 0.69 -7.50
C ALA A 308 3.21 0.63 -8.90
N GLU A 309 3.87 -0.03 -9.87
CA GLU A 309 3.22 -0.39 -11.14
C GLU A 309 2.03 -1.34 -10.88
N SER A 310 2.21 -2.34 -10.00
CA SER A 310 1.14 -3.25 -9.56
C SER A 310 1.03 -3.28 -8.04
N VAL A 311 -0.16 -3.03 -7.51
CA VAL A 311 -0.47 -3.13 -6.08
C VAL A 311 -1.47 -4.25 -5.86
N LYS A 312 -1.13 -5.21 -4.99
CA LYS A 312 -1.99 -6.34 -4.63
C LYS A 312 -2.17 -6.42 -3.12
N VAL A 313 -3.42 -6.42 -2.68
CA VAL A 313 -3.77 -6.47 -1.26
C VAL A 313 -4.68 -7.65 -0.99
N ALA A 314 -4.20 -8.60 -0.18
CA ALA A 314 -4.97 -9.72 0.36
C ALA A 314 -5.16 -9.62 1.88
N GLY A 315 -4.42 -8.75 2.56
CA GLY A 315 -4.43 -8.54 4.01
C GLY A 315 -5.38 -7.44 4.48
N ASN A 316 -5.21 -7.06 5.75
CA ASN A 316 -6.05 -6.07 6.42
C ASN A 316 -5.33 -4.73 6.53
N LEU A 317 -5.98 -3.66 6.06
CA LEU A 317 -5.50 -2.29 6.16
C LEU A 317 -6.51 -1.46 6.97
N PHE A 318 -6.01 -0.78 8.01
CA PHE A 318 -6.82 0.13 8.81
C PHE A 318 -6.09 1.46 9.01
N ALA A 319 -6.66 2.56 8.51
CA ALA A 319 -6.13 3.91 8.70
C ALA A 319 -7.23 4.97 8.50
N ARG A 320 -6.97 6.21 8.98
CA ARG A 320 -7.84 7.33 8.66
C ARG A 320 -7.86 7.64 7.15
N SER A 321 -6.72 7.47 6.48
CA SER A 321 -6.60 7.63 5.03
C SER A 321 -5.86 6.45 4.42
N LEU A 322 -6.48 5.80 3.45
CA LEU A 322 -5.89 4.74 2.64
C LEU A 322 -5.78 5.23 1.20
N GLN A 323 -4.60 5.07 0.60
CA GLN A 323 -4.37 5.39 -0.81
C GLN A 323 -3.57 4.27 -1.47
N LEU A 324 -4.18 3.61 -2.44
CA LEU A 324 -3.60 2.55 -3.24
C LEU A 324 -3.52 3.02 -4.68
N THR A 325 -2.30 3.21 -5.20
CA THR A 325 -2.05 3.76 -6.54
C THR A 325 -1.11 2.89 -7.36
N GLY A 326 -1.39 2.77 -8.64
CA GLY A 326 -0.62 1.96 -9.57
C GLY A 326 -1.28 1.94 -10.94
N ASP A 327 -0.64 1.30 -11.93
CA ASP A 327 -1.30 1.00 -13.20
C ASP A 327 -2.35 -0.10 -13.01
N HIS A 328 -2.05 -1.05 -12.09
CA HIS A 328 -2.94 -2.15 -11.73
C HIS A 328 -3.10 -2.24 -10.21
N VAL A 329 -4.33 -2.11 -9.71
CA VAL A 329 -4.63 -2.16 -8.28
C VAL A 329 -5.66 -3.24 -8.01
N ASP A 330 -5.24 -4.32 -7.34
CA ASP A 330 -6.08 -5.46 -6.98
C ASP A 330 -6.28 -5.56 -5.47
N VAL A 331 -7.52 -5.46 -5.01
CA VAL A 331 -7.95 -5.82 -3.66
C VAL A 331 -8.55 -7.22 -3.75
N LEU A 332 -7.79 -8.20 -3.23
CA LEU A 332 -8.04 -9.64 -3.44
C LEU A 332 -9.07 -10.18 -2.44
N THR A 333 -9.59 -11.36 -2.72
CA THR A 333 -10.55 -12.07 -1.86
C THR A 333 -10.03 -12.19 -0.42
N GLY A 334 -10.86 -11.85 0.55
CA GLY A 334 -10.53 -11.88 1.98
C GLY A 334 -9.89 -10.60 2.50
N ALA A 335 -9.46 -9.69 1.64
CA ALA A 335 -8.90 -8.40 2.05
C ALA A 335 -9.96 -7.51 2.71
N SER A 336 -9.53 -6.73 3.71
CA SER A 336 -10.34 -5.73 4.39
C SER A 336 -9.61 -4.40 4.43
N LEU A 337 -10.18 -3.39 3.77
CA LEU A 337 -9.73 -2.01 3.82
C LEU A 337 -10.74 -1.23 4.66
N SER A 338 -10.32 -0.62 5.76
CA SER A 338 -11.23 0.08 6.65
C SER A 338 -10.70 1.42 7.14
N SER A 339 -11.62 2.36 7.33
CA SER A 339 -11.36 3.64 8.00
C SER A 339 -12.54 4.02 8.89
N ASP A 340 -12.30 4.92 9.84
CA ASP A 340 -13.35 5.43 10.74
C ASP A 340 -13.74 6.85 10.31
N GLY A 341 -14.68 6.93 9.38
CA GLY A 341 -15.14 8.21 8.79
C GLY A 341 -14.11 8.91 7.90
N GLY A 342 -13.05 8.21 7.49
CA GLY A 342 -11.97 8.78 6.70
C GLY A 342 -12.11 8.57 5.18
N SER A 343 -10.98 8.41 4.48
CA SER A 343 -10.99 8.23 3.03
C SER A 343 -10.25 6.97 2.59
N ILE A 344 -10.81 6.25 1.63
CA ILE A 344 -10.21 5.09 1.00
C ILE A 344 -10.20 5.31 -0.52
N LEU A 345 -8.99 5.47 -1.08
CA LEU A 345 -8.77 5.73 -2.50
C LEU A 345 -8.09 4.51 -3.12
N VAL A 346 -8.69 3.93 -4.15
CA VAL A 346 -8.19 2.76 -4.85
C VAL A 346 -8.15 3.07 -6.34
N GLY A 347 -6.95 3.19 -6.91
CA GLY A 347 -6.72 3.45 -8.32
C GLY A 347 -6.79 4.92 -8.75
N GLY A 348 -7.18 5.84 -7.89
CA GLY A 348 -7.28 7.27 -8.17
C GLY A 348 -8.01 8.05 -7.09
N ASP A 349 -8.24 9.35 -7.30
CA ASP A 349 -9.06 10.19 -6.42
C ASP A 349 -10.37 10.58 -7.11
N TRP A 350 -11.25 11.21 -6.35
CA TRP A 350 -12.60 11.65 -6.76
C TRP A 350 -12.57 12.38 -8.11
N GLN A 351 -13.30 11.83 -9.08
CA GLN A 351 -13.37 12.32 -10.47
C GLN A 351 -11.98 12.56 -11.12
N GLY A 352 -11.00 11.68 -10.82
CA GLY A 352 -9.64 11.77 -11.35
C GLY A 352 -8.87 13.03 -10.95
N SER A 353 -9.28 13.69 -9.85
CA SER A 353 -8.73 14.97 -9.41
C SER A 353 -7.42 14.84 -8.62
N ASN A 354 -6.91 15.99 -8.13
CA ASN A 354 -5.79 16.14 -7.20
C ASN A 354 -4.43 15.57 -7.69
N GLY A 355 -4.27 15.29 -8.99
CA GLY A 355 -3.01 14.79 -9.54
C GLY A 355 -2.59 13.41 -9.01
N VAL A 356 -3.51 12.64 -8.43
CA VAL A 356 -3.27 11.26 -8.02
C VAL A 356 -3.15 10.40 -9.28
N ARG A 357 -2.15 9.49 -9.29
CA ARG A 357 -1.98 8.53 -10.40
C ARG A 357 -3.27 7.77 -10.62
N GLN A 358 -3.72 7.71 -11.87
CA GLN A 358 -4.91 6.99 -12.27
C GLN A 358 -4.54 5.59 -12.75
N ALA A 359 -5.26 4.59 -12.29
CA ALA A 359 -5.04 3.20 -12.67
C ALA A 359 -5.59 2.91 -14.08
N ILE A 360 -4.99 1.92 -14.73
CA ILE A 360 -5.57 1.26 -15.91
C ILE A 360 -6.59 0.23 -15.44
N THR A 361 -6.26 -0.55 -14.40
CA THR A 361 -7.21 -1.50 -13.82
C THR A 361 -7.34 -1.32 -12.32
N THR A 362 -8.57 -1.26 -11.84
CA THR A 362 -8.90 -1.29 -10.41
C THR A 362 -9.88 -2.41 -10.14
N ARG A 363 -9.51 -3.33 -9.26
CA ARG A 363 -10.33 -4.50 -8.96
C ARG A 363 -10.56 -4.68 -7.47
N LEU A 364 -11.81 -4.78 -7.08
CA LEU A 364 -12.25 -5.29 -5.79
C LEU A 364 -12.84 -6.69 -5.99
N ALA A 365 -12.13 -7.73 -5.56
CA ALA A 365 -12.56 -9.12 -5.75
C ALA A 365 -13.77 -9.48 -4.89
N ALA A 366 -14.51 -10.48 -5.31
CA ALA A 366 -15.58 -11.06 -4.49
C ALA A 366 -15.02 -11.54 -3.13
N GLY A 367 -15.76 -11.26 -2.06
CA GLY A 367 -15.33 -11.55 -0.69
C GLY A 367 -14.32 -10.55 -0.09
N ALA A 368 -13.91 -9.53 -0.83
CA ALA A 368 -13.18 -8.40 -0.29
C ALA A 368 -14.14 -7.31 0.22
N THR A 369 -13.71 -6.53 1.21
CA THR A 369 -14.52 -5.46 1.82
C THR A 369 -13.75 -4.15 1.87
N ILE A 370 -14.42 -3.06 1.48
CA ILE A 370 -13.98 -1.68 1.71
C ILE A 370 -15.04 -0.99 2.56
N ASP A 371 -14.67 -0.48 3.73
CA ASP A 371 -15.58 0.20 4.64
C ASP A 371 -14.96 1.49 5.18
N ALA A 372 -15.46 2.63 4.72
CA ALA A 372 -14.97 3.94 5.16
C ALA A 372 -15.68 4.45 6.44
N GLY A 373 -16.59 3.68 7.01
CA GLY A 373 -17.36 4.08 8.19
C GLY A 373 -18.41 5.17 7.89
N GLN A 374 -18.93 5.75 8.95
CA GLN A 374 -19.95 6.79 8.87
C GLN A 374 -19.37 8.11 8.32
N GLY A 375 -19.99 8.66 7.28
CA GLY A 375 -19.57 9.92 6.66
C GLY A 375 -18.29 9.84 5.83
N GLY A 376 -17.69 8.65 5.69
CA GLY A 376 -16.44 8.46 4.99
C GLY A 376 -16.52 8.58 3.46
N LYS A 377 -15.36 8.54 2.80
CA LYS A 377 -15.23 8.62 1.34
C LYS A 377 -14.56 7.35 0.81
N VAL A 378 -15.16 6.72 -0.19
CA VAL A 378 -14.55 5.62 -0.96
C VAL A 378 -14.51 5.99 -2.43
N VAL A 379 -13.35 5.76 -3.07
CA VAL A 379 -13.18 5.89 -4.52
C VAL A 379 -12.56 4.61 -5.06
N LEU A 380 -13.22 4.00 -6.05
CA LEU A 380 -12.66 2.95 -6.89
C LEU A 380 -12.62 3.51 -8.32
N TRP A 381 -11.41 3.76 -8.81
CA TRP A 381 -11.19 4.56 -10.01
C TRP A 381 -10.23 3.88 -10.98
N SER A 382 -10.55 3.91 -12.26
CA SER A 382 -9.60 3.76 -13.36
C SER A 382 -9.80 4.88 -14.38
N ASP A 383 -8.79 5.18 -15.18
CA ASP A 383 -8.78 6.33 -16.09
C ASP A 383 -9.96 6.28 -17.09
N ILE A 384 -10.95 7.13 -16.89
CA ILE A 384 -12.15 7.21 -17.74
C ILE A 384 -11.88 7.64 -19.18
N THR A 385 -10.69 8.17 -19.46
CA THR A 385 -10.27 8.61 -20.81
C THR A 385 -9.49 7.52 -21.56
N ASN A 386 -9.03 6.49 -20.89
CA ASN A 386 -8.27 5.39 -21.46
C ASN A 386 -9.20 4.21 -21.79
N ALA A 387 -9.34 3.89 -23.08
CA ALA A 387 -10.22 2.82 -23.56
C ALA A 387 -9.87 1.41 -23.03
N ASP A 388 -8.63 1.21 -22.58
CA ASP A 388 -8.18 -0.07 -21.98
C ASP A 388 -8.48 -0.16 -20.48
N SER A 389 -9.08 0.90 -19.89
CA SER A 389 -9.27 0.92 -18.45
C SER A 389 -10.57 0.27 -18.01
N VAL A 390 -10.48 -0.50 -16.91
CA VAL A 390 -11.60 -1.23 -16.32
C VAL A 390 -11.58 -1.09 -14.80
N THR A 391 -12.71 -0.72 -14.21
CA THR A 391 -12.95 -0.84 -12.77
C THR A 391 -13.94 -1.96 -12.50
N THR A 392 -13.53 -2.98 -11.73
CA THR A 392 -14.36 -4.12 -11.32
C THR A 392 -14.65 -4.06 -9.84
N VAL A 393 -15.91 -4.00 -9.44
CA VAL A 393 -16.36 -4.01 -8.04
C VAL A 393 -17.19 -5.26 -7.80
N ALA A 394 -16.54 -6.37 -7.43
CA ALA A 394 -17.20 -7.63 -7.12
C ALA A 394 -17.39 -7.88 -5.62
N GLY A 395 -16.67 -7.14 -4.77
CA GLY A 395 -16.76 -7.19 -3.32
C GLY A 395 -17.83 -6.26 -2.75
N THR A 396 -17.66 -5.92 -1.46
CA THR A 396 -18.58 -5.03 -0.73
C THR A 396 -17.93 -3.68 -0.47
N VAL A 397 -18.64 -2.59 -0.77
CA VAL A 397 -18.22 -1.21 -0.52
C VAL A 397 -19.24 -0.52 0.38
N ARG A 398 -18.76 0.11 1.48
CA ARG A 398 -19.59 0.83 2.44
C ARG A 398 -19.02 2.20 2.78
N ALA A 399 -19.92 3.19 2.86
CA ALA A 399 -19.66 4.52 3.42
C ALA A 399 -21.03 5.13 3.82
N PHE A 400 -21.59 4.69 4.94
CA PHE A 400 -22.91 5.10 5.36
C PHE A 400 -22.99 6.61 5.64
N GLY A 401 -23.94 7.30 5.00
CA GLY A 401 -24.06 8.76 5.06
C GLY A 401 -22.89 9.51 4.44
N GLY A 402 -21.96 8.82 3.80
CA GLY A 402 -20.76 9.35 3.16
C GLY A 402 -20.85 9.38 1.63
N ARG A 403 -19.68 9.24 0.97
CA ARG A 403 -19.60 9.31 -0.50
C ARG A 403 -18.85 8.13 -1.06
N ILE A 404 -19.44 7.48 -2.06
CA ILE A 404 -18.81 6.40 -2.81
C ILE A 404 -18.74 6.82 -4.27
N GLU A 405 -17.60 6.59 -4.91
CA GLU A 405 -17.44 6.70 -6.35
C GLU A 405 -16.93 5.39 -6.92
N THR A 406 -17.56 4.95 -8.01
CA THR A 406 -17.12 3.81 -8.83
C THR A 406 -17.08 4.25 -10.27
N SER A 407 -15.89 4.38 -10.84
CA SER A 407 -15.67 5.04 -12.12
C SER A 407 -14.59 4.35 -12.94
N GLY A 408 -14.71 4.43 -14.27
CA GLY A 408 -13.78 3.86 -15.24
C GLY A 408 -14.35 3.96 -16.65
N TYR A 409 -13.50 3.85 -17.68
CA TYR A 409 -13.99 3.80 -19.06
C TYR A 409 -15.01 2.68 -19.25
N LEU A 410 -14.70 1.49 -18.73
CA LEU A 410 -15.63 0.39 -18.52
C LEU A 410 -15.75 0.10 -17.02
N LEU A 411 -16.97 -0.14 -16.55
CA LEU A 411 -17.27 -0.42 -15.16
C LEU A 411 -18.04 -1.73 -15.02
N GLU A 412 -17.57 -2.60 -14.15
CA GLU A 412 -18.20 -3.86 -13.78
C GLU A 412 -18.64 -3.81 -12.32
N LEU A 413 -19.92 -3.97 -12.04
CA LEU A 413 -20.53 -3.86 -10.70
C LEU A 413 -21.30 -5.12 -10.30
N PRO A 414 -20.67 -6.32 -10.22
CA PRO A 414 -21.37 -7.50 -9.71
C PRO A 414 -21.50 -7.56 -8.18
N GLY A 415 -20.80 -6.66 -7.44
CA GLY A 415 -20.76 -6.60 -5.99
C GLY A 415 -21.82 -5.71 -5.35
N LEU A 416 -21.63 -5.38 -4.09
CA LEU A 416 -22.57 -4.62 -3.28
C LEU A 416 -22.01 -3.24 -2.91
N VAL A 417 -22.75 -2.16 -3.23
CA VAL A 417 -22.39 -0.78 -2.87
C VAL A 417 -23.46 -0.19 -1.96
N GLN A 418 -23.04 0.33 -0.79
CA GLN A 418 -23.95 0.81 0.26
C GLN A 418 -23.51 2.19 0.78
N ALA A 419 -24.12 3.25 0.28
CA ALA A 419 -23.93 4.60 0.80
C ALA A 419 -24.91 4.93 1.95
N GLY A 420 -26.04 4.23 2.05
CA GLY A 420 -27.04 4.40 3.12
C GLY A 420 -27.77 5.73 3.07
N ALA A 421 -28.64 5.96 4.05
CA ALA A 421 -29.44 7.18 4.12
C ALA A 421 -28.56 8.45 4.19
N GLY A 422 -28.86 9.43 3.33
CA GLY A 422 -28.09 10.67 3.20
C GLY A 422 -26.74 10.51 2.50
N GLY A 423 -26.31 9.29 2.17
CA GLY A 423 -25.08 9.05 1.43
C GLY A 423 -25.24 9.23 -0.08
N THR A 424 -24.10 9.34 -0.77
CA THR A 424 -24.04 9.52 -2.22
C THR A 424 -23.25 8.40 -2.88
N TRP A 425 -23.75 7.86 -3.97
CA TRP A 425 -23.03 6.95 -4.87
C TRP A 425 -22.92 7.56 -6.26
N LEU A 426 -21.70 7.91 -6.67
CA LEU A 426 -21.37 8.39 -8.00
C LEU A 426 -20.87 7.24 -8.87
N ILE A 427 -21.39 7.17 -10.10
CA ILE A 427 -21.04 6.20 -11.12
C ILE A 427 -20.69 6.99 -12.38
N ASP A 428 -19.44 6.89 -12.86
CA ASP A 428 -18.97 7.73 -13.98
C ASP A 428 -18.21 6.91 -15.05
N PRO A 429 -18.93 6.15 -15.90
CA PRO A 429 -18.37 5.52 -17.08
C PRO A 429 -18.69 6.32 -18.36
N THR A 430 -18.17 5.87 -19.53
CA THR A 430 -18.40 6.54 -20.81
C THR A 430 -19.84 6.44 -21.29
N ASN A 431 -20.43 5.23 -21.32
CA ASN A 431 -21.82 4.96 -21.68
C ASN A 431 -22.45 3.99 -20.68
N VAL A 432 -23.75 4.13 -20.46
CA VAL A 432 -24.49 3.33 -19.49
C VAL A 432 -25.75 2.72 -20.08
N THR A 433 -25.95 1.44 -19.77
CA THR A 433 -27.27 0.79 -19.90
C THR A 433 -27.72 0.28 -18.54
N ILE A 434 -28.84 0.78 -18.02
CA ILE A 434 -29.51 0.25 -16.82
C ILE A 434 -30.36 -0.95 -17.23
N THR A 435 -30.00 -2.14 -16.77
CA THR A 435 -30.58 -3.42 -17.22
C THR A 435 -30.73 -4.40 -16.04
N THR A 436 -31.10 -5.63 -16.32
CA THR A 436 -31.27 -6.70 -15.30
C THR A 436 -29.94 -7.33 -14.87
N THR A 437 -28.86 -7.13 -15.61
CA THR A 437 -27.53 -7.71 -15.37
C THR A 437 -26.47 -6.63 -15.35
N SER A 438 -25.33 -6.88 -14.68
CA SER A 438 -24.14 -6.04 -14.79
C SER A 438 -23.19 -6.53 -15.88
N THR A 439 -22.33 -5.64 -16.40
CA THR A 439 -21.17 -6.03 -17.21
C THR A 439 -20.22 -6.84 -16.34
N THR A 440 -19.69 -7.93 -16.86
CA THR A 440 -18.73 -8.80 -16.15
C THR A 440 -17.79 -9.49 -17.14
N GLY A 441 -16.57 -9.78 -16.67
CA GLY A 441 -15.61 -10.63 -17.40
C GLY A 441 -14.90 -9.97 -18.56
N THR A 442 -14.94 -8.64 -18.66
CA THR A 442 -14.20 -7.90 -19.68
C THR A 442 -12.74 -7.75 -19.27
N LEU A 443 -11.82 -7.99 -20.18
CA LEU A 443 -10.38 -7.79 -19.98
C LEU A 443 -9.93 -6.47 -20.63
N PRO A 444 -8.91 -5.80 -20.07
CA PRO A 444 -8.29 -4.65 -20.72
C PRO A 444 -7.79 -5.02 -22.12
N GLY A 445 -8.06 -4.15 -23.11
CA GLY A 445 -7.69 -4.41 -24.50
C GLY A 445 -8.59 -5.40 -25.24
N ASP A 446 -9.70 -5.83 -24.66
CA ASP A 446 -10.69 -6.65 -25.37
C ASP A 446 -11.29 -5.85 -26.54
N LEU A 447 -11.14 -6.37 -27.76
CA LEU A 447 -11.70 -5.75 -28.96
C LEU A 447 -13.24 -5.68 -28.95
N ALA A 448 -13.89 -6.47 -28.11
CA ALA A 448 -15.33 -6.42 -27.87
C ALA A 448 -15.75 -5.34 -26.86
N ASN A 449 -14.80 -4.62 -26.25
CA ASN A 449 -15.10 -3.53 -25.35
C ASN A 449 -15.74 -2.36 -26.10
N THR A 450 -17.07 -2.28 -26.01
CA THR A 450 -17.86 -1.21 -26.65
C THR A 450 -17.90 0.08 -25.83
N GLY A 451 -17.21 0.14 -24.68
CA GLY A 451 -17.29 1.25 -23.73
C GLY A 451 -18.69 1.40 -23.11
N VAL A 452 -19.53 0.35 -23.15
CA VAL A 452 -20.88 0.38 -22.56
C VAL A 452 -20.88 -0.40 -21.24
N THR A 453 -21.12 0.31 -20.16
CA THR A 453 -21.31 -0.25 -18.82
C THR A 453 -22.78 -0.65 -18.60
N ASN A 454 -23.04 -1.91 -18.32
CA ASN A 454 -24.34 -2.37 -17.86
C ASN A 454 -24.42 -2.30 -16.34
N ILE A 455 -25.39 -1.53 -15.81
CA ILE A 455 -25.65 -1.40 -14.38
C ILE A 455 -26.94 -2.13 -14.06
N LYS A 456 -26.89 -2.95 -13.02
CA LYS A 456 -28.05 -3.71 -12.59
C LYS A 456 -29.10 -2.80 -11.95
N ALA A 457 -30.30 -2.79 -12.48
CA ALA A 457 -31.43 -1.97 -11.98
C ALA A 457 -31.69 -2.21 -10.49
N ALA A 458 -31.57 -3.46 -10.02
CA ALA A 458 -31.77 -3.82 -8.62
C ALA A 458 -30.80 -3.12 -7.67
N ASP A 459 -29.57 -2.84 -8.09
CA ASP A 459 -28.57 -2.19 -7.24
C ASP A 459 -28.89 -0.69 -7.06
N ILE A 460 -29.33 -0.03 -8.15
CA ILE A 460 -29.84 1.34 -8.11
C ILE A 460 -31.08 1.41 -7.22
N GLN A 461 -32.02 0.46 -7.38
CA GLN A 461 -33.23 0.39 -6.57
C GLN A 461 -32.91 0.21 -5.08
N ALA A 462 -31.99 -0.69 -4.73
CA ALA A 462 -31.57 -0.93 -3.36
C ALA A 462 -30.95 0.33 -2.73
N ALA A 463 -30.09 1.04 -3.46
CA ALA A 463 -29.46 2.26 -3.00
C ALA A 463 -30.50 3.38 -2.79
N VAL A 464 -31.36 3.65 -3.74
CA VAL A 464 -32.42 4.69 -3.64
C VAL A 464 -33.41 4.34 -2.52
N ASN A 465 -33.82 3.08 -2.39
CA ASN A 465 -34.73 2.63 -1.32
C ASN A 465 -34.13 2.77 0.08
N SER A 466 -32.80 2.71 0.21
CA SER A 466 -32.10 2.97 1.48
C SER A 466 -31.97 4.46 1.82
N GLY A 467 -32.47 5.37 0.97
CA GLY A 467 -32.37 6.82 1.14
C GLY A 467 -31.05 7.41 0.62
N SER A 468 -30.31 6.68 -0.22
CA SER A 468 -29.09 7.19 -0.86
C SER A 468 -29.43 8.06 -2.09
N SER A 469 -28.47 8.95 -2.43
CA SER A 469 -28.44 9.67 -3.70
C SER A 469 -27.52 8.94 -4.68
N VAL A 470 -28.07 8.37 -5.74
CA VAL A 470 -27.33 7.75 -6.83
C VAL A 470 -27.20 8.75 -7.98
N SER A 471 -25.97 9.01 -8.41
CA SER A 471 -25.67 9.88 -9.56
C SER A 471 -24.92 9.08 -10.63
N ILE A 472 -25.47 9.02 -11.82
CA ILE A 472 -24.84 8.39 -13.00
C ILE A 472 -24.46 9.51 -13.96
N ILE A 473 -23.17 9.72 -14.16
CA ILE A 473 -22.62 10.69 -15.11
C ILE A 473 -22.04 9.91 -16.28
N ALA A 474 -22.31 10.34 -17.52
CA ALA A 474 -21.74 9.72 -18.71
C ALA A 474 -21.44 10.77 -19.78
N THR A 475 -20.29 10.64 -20.46
CA THR A 475 -19.96 11.50 -21.61
C THR A 475 -20.74 11.13 -22.87
N GLY A 476 -21.22 9.88 -22.95
CA GLY A 476 -22.02 9.36 -24.04
C GLY A 476 -23.51 9.27 -23.68
N THR A 477 -24.09 8.10 -23.79
CA THR A 477 -25.54 7.87 -23.59
C THR A 477 -25.84 7.16 -22.27
N ILE A 478 -27.01 7.45 -21.69
CA ILE A 478 -27.61 6.68 -20.61
C ILE A 478 -28.92 6.09 -21.12
N THR A 479 -29.02 4.78 -21.15
CA THR A 479 -30.20 4.05 -21.57
C THR A 479 -30.74 3.19 -20.42
N GLN A 480 -31.93 3.49 -19.95
CA GLN A 480 -32.65 2.61 -19.06
C GLN A 480 -33.48 1.64 -19.93
N SER A 481 -33.10 0.37 -19.94
CA SER A 481 -33.79 -0.68 -20.70
C SER A 481 -34.73 -1.53 -19.84
N THR A 482 -34.66 -1.40 -18.53
CA THR A 482 -35.47 -2.12 -17.54
C THR A 482 -36.14 -1.13 -16.61
N ALA A 483 -37.40 -1.36 -16.26
CA ALA A 483 -38.13 -0.52 -15.32
C ALA A 483 -37.46 -0.45 -13.94
N LEU A 484 -37.46 0.73 -13.33
CA LEU A 484 -37.00 0.96 -11.95
C LEU A 484 -38.21 1.03 -11.02
N ALA A 485 -38.32 0.06 -10.12
CA ALA A 485 -39.37 -0.02 -9.13
C ALA A 485 -38.82 0.38 -7.74
N PHE A 486 -39.09 1.59 -7.31
CA PHE A 486 -38.68 2.10 -6.01
C PHE A 486 -39.75 1.85 -4.93
N ALA A 487 -39.29 1.63 -3.71
CA ALA A 487 -40.13 1.45 -2.54
C ALA A 487 -39.45 1.92 -1.24
N PRO A 488 -39.02 3.19 -1.15
CA PRO A 488 -38.41 3.69 0.07
C PRO A 488 -39.43 3.71 1.22
N ALA A 489 -38.95 3.44 2.44
CA ALA A 489 -39.80 3.48 3.64
C ALA A 489 -40.19 4.92 3.98
N THR A 490 -41.26 5.06 4.80
CA THR A 490 -41.69 6.36 5.32
C THR A 490 -40.54 7.14 5.95
N GLY A 491 -40.42 8.41 5.61
CA GLY A 491 -39.37 9.30 6.13
C GLY A 491 -38.05 9.20 5.39
N LEU A 492 -37.84 8.23 4.47
CA LEU A 492 -36.68 8.17 3.61
C LEU A 492 -36.93 8.97 2.33
N THR A 493 -35.89 9.63 1.88
CA THR A 493 -35.83 10.26 0.56
C THR A 493 -34.62 9.72 -0.18
N GLY A 494 -34.87 9.00 -1.27
CA GLY A 494 -33.82 8.54 -2.18
C GLY A 494 -33.81 9.36 -3.46
N SER A 495 -32.65 9.44 -4.11
CA SER A 495 -32.50 10.24 -5.34
C SER A 495 -31.78 9.45 -6.43
N LEU A 496 -32.23 9.62 -7.68
CA LEU A 496 -31.55 9.16 -8.88
C LEU A 496 -31.31 10.35 -9.79
N THR A 497 -30.06 10.64 -10.08
CA THR A 497 -29.65 11.66 -11.06
C THR A 497 -28.93 10.97 -12.24
N LEU A 498 -29.39 11.26 -13.46
CA LEU A 498 -28.79 10.83 -14.71
C LEU A 498 -28.28 12.07 -15.45
N ASP A 499 -27.00 12.12 -15.79
CA ASP A 499 -26.37 13.34 -16.34
C ASP A 499 -25.46 13.03 -17.53
N THR A 500 -25.76 13.62 -18.69
CA THR A 500 -24.91 13.54 -19.88
C THR A 500 -24.47 14.92 -20.38
N ARG A 501 -24.52 15.96 -19.53
CA ARG A 501 -24.19 17.35 -19.93
C ARG A 501 -22.71 17.55 -20.27
N THR A 502 -21.82 16.69 -19.77
CA THR A 502 -20.40 16.66 -20.13
C THR A 502 -20.14 16.08 -21.54
N GLY A 503 -21.15 15.46 -22.15
CA GLY A 503 -21.10 14.87 -23.48
C GLY A 503 -21.35 15.88 -24.60
N THR A 504 -21.71 15.36 -25.74
CA THR A 504 -22.06 16.13 -26.96
C THR A 504 -23.58 16.23 -27.14
N ASN A 505 -24.04 17.01 -28.12
CA ASN A 505 -25.46 17.06 -28.49
C ASN A 505 -26.04 15.71 -28.97
N ALA A 506 -25.19 14.73 -29.26
CA ALA A 506 -25.60 13.35 -29.54
C ALA A 506 -25.85 12.53 -28.28
N SER A 507 -25.36 13.00 -27.12
CA SER A 507 -25.54 12.34 -25.83
C SER A 507 -27.00 12.48 -25.37
N LYS A 508 -27.64 11.36 -25.08
CA LYS A 508 -29.06 11.31 -24.77
C LYS A 508 -29.36 10.42 -23.58
N ILE A 509 -30.51 10.67 -22.94
CA ILE A 509 -31.02 9.85 -21.86
C ILE A 509 -32.35 9.23 -22.33
N THR A 510 -32.46 7.92 -22.26
CA THR A 510 -33.69 7.18 -22.50
C THR A 510 -34.14 6.53 -21.20
N LEU A 511 -35.37 6.83 -20.77
CA LEU A 511 -35.99 6.30 -19.57
C LEU A 511 -37.08 5.28 -19.94
N ALA A 512 -36.99 4.07 -19.40
CA ALA A 512 -38.10 3.12 -19.34
C ALA A 512 -39.03 3.47 -18.15
N GLY A 513 -39.86 2.57 -17.70
CA GLY A 513 -40.79 2.84 -16.61
C GLY A 513 -40.08 3.12 -15.27
N ILE A 514 -40.59 4.07 -14.50
CA ILE A 514 -40.17 4.35 -13.13
C ILE A 514 -41.42 4.33 -12.24
N THR A 515 -41.38 3.55 -11.15
CA THR A 515 -42.50 3.47 -10.20
C THR A 515 -42.05 3.74 -8.77
N ASN A 516 -42.92 4.35 -7.95
CA ASN A 516 -42.74 4.43 -6.52
C ASN A 516 -43.96 3.82 -5.81
N SER A 517 -43.81 2.66 -5.20
CA SER A 517 -44.81 1.99 -4.36
C SER A 517 -44.56 2.15 -2.86
N GLY A 518 -43.41 2.72 -2.45
CA GLY A 518 -43.06 3.01 -1.07
C GLY A 518 -43.69 4.30 -0.57
N ALA A 519 -43.80 4.47 0.74
CA ALA A 519 -44.36 5.68 1.36
C ALA A 519 -43.36 6.85 1.42
N GLY A 520 -42.06 6.59 1.23
CA GLY A 520 -41.02 7.61 1.16
C GLY A 520 -40.97 8.34 -0.18
N THR A 521 -40.13 9.37 -0.27
CA THR A 521 -39.98 10.21 -1.47
C THR A 521 -38.88 9.70 -2.40
N VAL A 522 -39.15 9.76 -3.71
CA VAL A 522 -38.16 9.50 -4.73
C VAL A 522 -37.94 10.75 -5.57
N ASN A 523 -36.68 11.24 -5.63
CA ASN A 523 -36.30 12.32 -6.55
C ASN A 523 -35.67 11.69 -7.80
N VAL A 524 -36.17 12.02 -8.97
CA VAL A 524 -35.61 11.59 -10.26
C VAL A 524 -35.25 12.83 -11.08
N SER A 525 -33.98 12.96 -11.41
CA SER A 525 -33.49 14.06 -12.24
C SER A 525 -32.72 13.52 -13.44
N ALA A 526 -33.02 14.01 -14.63
CA ALA A 526 -32.28 13.70 -15.85
C ALA A 526 -31.85 15.01 -16.54
N TYR A 527 -30.53 15.13 -16.77
CA TYR A 527 -29.90 16.29 -17.40
C TYR A 527 -29.14 15.83 -18.64
N ALA A 528 -29.59 16.18 -19.83
CA ALA A 528 -28.93 15.75 -21.07
C ALA A 528 -28.40 16.91 -21.89
N ALA A 529 -27.21 16.75 -22.49
CA ALA A 529 -26.75 17.65 -23.56
C ALA A 529 -27.62 17.57 -24.83
N GLY A 530 -28.21 16.40 -25.10
CA GLY A 530 -29.11 16.16 -26.20
C GLY A 530 -30.53 15.85 -25.72
N VAL A 531 -31.13 14.80 -26.25
CA VAL A 531 -32.55 14.44 -26.05
C VAL A 531 -32.74 13.63 -24.75
N ILE A 532 -33.84 13.92 -24.04
CA ILE A 532 -34.40 13.04 -23.03
C ILE A 532 -35.70 12.45 -23.56
N ALA A 533 -35.81 11.13 -23.55
CA ALA A 533 -37.02 10.42 -23.98
C ALA A 533 -37.50 9.46 -22.90
N THR A 534 -38.80 9.43 -22.62
CA THR A 534 -39.45 8.37 -21.83
C THR A 534 -40.18 7.42 -22.76
N THR A 535 -39.97 6.11 -22.56
CA THR A 535 -40.64 5.06 -23.38
C THR A 535 -41.76 4.36 -22.60
N ALA A 536 -41.83 4.56 -21.30
CA ALA A 536 -42.89 4.03 -20.44
C ALA A 536 -43.19 5.01 -19.27
N GLY A 537 -44.30 4.76 -18.55
CA GLY A 537 -44.83 5.67 -17.54
C GLY A 537 -43.89 5.88 -16.32
N ILE A 538 -43.95 7.10 -15.77
CA ILE A 538 -43.33 7.44 -14.49
C ILE A 538 -44.49 7.64 -13.52
N THR A 539 -44.70 6.67 -12.62
CA THR A 539 -45.94 6.63 -11.83
C THR A 539 -45.68 6.35 -10.34
N SER A 540 -46.43 7.00 -9.50
CA SER A 540 -46.45 6.68 -8.07
C SER A 540 -47.81 6.15 -7.63
N SER A 541 -47.80 5.09 -6.82
CA SER A 541 -48.99 4.53 -6.16
C SER A 541 -49.04 4.86 -4.67
N SER A 542 -47.98 5.35 -4.04
CA SER A 542 -47.92 5.63 -2.60
C SER A 542 -47.23 6.97 -2.31
N GLY A 543 -45.91 7.04 -2.10
CA GLY A 543 -45.17 8.26 -1.79
C GLY A 543 -44.89 9.14 -3.01
N PRO A 544 -44.41 10.38 -2.83
CA PRO A 544 -44.18 11.31 -3.93
C PRO A 544 -43.06 10.87 -4.87
N ILE A 545 -43.15 11.23 -6.16
CA ILE A 545 -42.03 11.32 -7.10
C ILE A 545 -41.83 12.80 -7.44
N ASN A 546 -40.66 13.35 -7.17
CA ASN A 546 -40.20 14.63 -7.70
C ASN A 546 -39.43 14.39 -8.98
N LEU A 547 -39.90 14.92 -10.10
CA LEU A 547 -39.34 14.66 -11.44
C LEU A 547 -38.78 15.94 -12.05
N ILE A 548 -37.52 15.88 -12.50
CA ILE A 548 -36.86 16.94 -13.27
C ILE A 548 -36.29 16.32 -14.55
N LEU A 549 -36.71 16.80 -15.71
CA LEU A 549 -36.15 16.45 -17.00
C LEU A 549 -35.73 17.73 -17.71
N GLN A 550 -34.40 17.93 -17.85
CA GLN A 550 -33.84 19.14 -18.49
C GLN A 550 -32.89 18.75 -19.63
N SER A 551 -33.20 19.23 -20.80
CA SER A 551 -32.38 19.04 -21.99
C SER A 551 -31.68 20.35 -22.35
N PHE A 552 -30.35 20.34 -22.47
CA PHE A 552 -29.51 21.51 -22.72
C PHE A 552 -28.87 21.38 -24.10
N ASN A 553 -29.12 22.33 -24.99
CA ASN A 553 -28.35 22.41 -26.23
C ASN A 553 -27.32 23.52 -26.12
N ALA A 554 -26.06 23.18 -26.01
CA ALA A 554 -24.98 24.16 -25.81
C ALA A 554 -24.65 24.99 -27.07
N THR A 555 -25.17 24.65 -28.24
CA THR A 555 -24.92 25.35 -29.49
C THR A 555 -26.22 25.64 -30.23
N ASN A 556 -26.97 26.59 -29.72
CA ASN A 556 -28.09 27.12 -30.45
C ASN A 556 -27.60 28.19 -31.44
N SER A 557 -27.16 27.80 -32.62
CA SER A 557 -27.15 28.67 -33.79
C SER A 557 -27.45 27.85 -35.03
N SER A 558 -28.72 27.88 -35.45
CA SER A 558 -29.18 27.80 -36.87
C SER A 558 -28.59 26.76 -37.82
N ALA A 559 -28.14 25.58 -37.34
CA ALA A 559 -27.85 24.46 -38.24
C ALA A 559 -28.84 23.33 -37.94
N SER A 560 -29.64 23.03 -38.95
CA SER A 560 -30.73 22.05 -38.96
C SER A 560 -30.36 20.70 -38.32
N GLY A 561 -31.10 20.26 -37.28
CA GLY A 561 -31.31 18.86 -37.03
C GLY A 561 -31.16 18.30 -35.60
N ALA A 562 -30.56 18.98 -34.63
CA ALA A 562 -30.50 18.46 -33.27
C ALA A 562 -31.18 19.45 -32.29
N ILE A 563 -32.45 19.25 -32.08
CA ILE A 563 -33.26 20.05 -31.16
C ILE A 563 -33.13 19.40 -29.76
N ALA A 564 -32.80 20.18 -28.76
CA ALA A 564 -32.92 19.76 -27.37
C ALA A 564 -34.41 19.49 -27.08
N ASN A 565 -34.73 18.24 -26.81
CA ASN A 565 -36.14 17.84 -26.67
C ASN A 565 -36.34 16.99 -25.43
N VAL A 566 -37.44 17.23 -24.73
CA VAL A 566 -38.01 16.30 -23.75
C VAL A 566 -39.23 15.63 -24.40
N LEU A 567 -39.13 14.34 -24.64
CA LEU A 567 -40.17 13.53 -25.31
C LEU A 567 -40.81 12.62 -24.24
N LEU A 568 -42.06 12.89 -23.91
CA LEU A 568 -42.85 12.06 -23.00
C LEU A 568 -43.66 11.05 -23.84
N GLY A 569 -43.19 9.79 -23.86
CA GLY A 569 -43.88 8.69 -24.54
C GLY A 569 -44.97 8.01 -23.73
N ALA A 570 -45.19 8.40 -22.47
CA ALA A 570 -46.21 7.81 -21.61
C ALA A 570 -46.56 8.75 -20.42
N ALA A 571 -47.63 8.38 -19.67
CA ALA A 571 -48.15 9.18 -18.58
C ALA A 571 -47.17 9.37 -17.42
N VAL A 572 -47.25 10.56 -16.79
CA VAL A 572 -46.52 10.90 -15.53
C VAL A 572 -47.53 11.14 -14.43
N THR A 573 -47.40 10.40 -13.31
CA THR A 573 -48.27 10.52 -12.14
C THR A 573 -47.40 10.58 -10.86
N THR A 574 -47.31 11.72 -10.19
CA THR A 574 -46.33 12.00 -9.15
C THR A 574 -46.86 11.89 -7.72
N ARG A 575 -48.16 11.87 -7.55
CA ARG A 575 -48.86 11.70 -6.23
C ARG A 575 -48.36 12.68 -5.16
N GLY A 576 -48.46 13.97 -5.47
CA GLY A 576 -48.04 15.06 -4.58
C GLY A 576 -46.61 15.54 -4.75
N GLY A 577 -45.83 14.92 -5.61
CA GLY A 577 -44.53 15.45 -6.07
C GLY A 577 -44.71 16.48 -7.19
N TYR A 578 -43.62 17.15 -7.52
CA TYR A 578 -43.56 18.13 -8.62
C TYR A 578 -42.99 17.52 -9.91
N VAL A 579 -43.29 18.19 -11.03
CA VAL A 579 -42.70 17.86 -12.35
C VAL A 579 -42.13 19.14 -12.96
N ILE A 580 -40.84 19.11 -13.31
CA ILE A 580 -40.17 20.17 -14.06
C ILE A 580 -39.70 19.59 -15.37
N LEU A 581 -40.18 20.14 -16.47
CA LEU A 581 -39.77 19.79 -17.84
C LEU A 581 -39.17 21.05 -18.47
N ASP A 582 -37.93 20.96 -18.93
CA ASP A 582 -37.24 22.08 -19.56
C ASP A 582 -36.50 21.57 -20.82
N GLY A 583 -36.87 22.13 -21.94
CA GLY A 583 -36.23 21.90 -23.24
C GLY A 583 -35.63 23.20 -23.76
N THR A 584 -34.58 23.69 -23.12
CA THR A 584 -33.95 24.99 -23.44
C THR A 584 -33.54 25.03 -24.92
N GLY A 585 -34.26 25.87 -25.70
CA GLY A 585 -34.09 26.00 -27.15
C GLY A 585 -34.76 24.92 -27.99
N GLY A 586 -35.55 24.01 -27.39
CA GLY A 586 -36.22 22.91 -28.05
C GLY A 586 -37.71 22.78 -27.73
N THR A 587 -38.29 21.62 -27.97
CA THR A 587 -39.72 21.32 -27.78
C THR A 587 -39.92 20.31 -26.64
N ILE A 588 -41.01 20.48 -25.92
CA ILE A 588 -41.55 19.46 -25.02
C ILE A 588 -42.73 18.81 -25.72
N THR A 589 -42.65 17.52 -26.03
CA THR A 589 -43.70 16.80 -26.73
C THR A 589 -44.21 15.67 -25.83
N GLY A 590 -45.51 15.59 -25.65
CA GLY A 590 -46.21 14.51 -24.98
C GLY A 590 -47.15 13.79 -25.91
N THR A 591 -47.29 12.48 -25.78
CA THR A 591 -48.40 11.71 -26.33
C THR A 591 -49.49 11.64 -25.31
N SER A 592 -50.71 12.03 -25.66
CA SER A 592 -51.93 11.93 -24.82
C SER A 592 -52.34 10.48 -24.63
#